data_46a8e87e7a3bd07dceba417531637825
#
_entry.id   46a8e87e7a3bd07dceba417531637825
#
_cell.length_a   1.000
_cell.length_b   1.000
_cell.length_c   1.000
_cell.angle_alpha   90.00
_cell.angle_beta   90.00
_cell.angle_gamma   90.00
#
_symmetry.space_group_name_H-M   'P 1'
#
loop_
_entity.id
_entity.type
_entity.pdbx_description
1 polymer ?
#
loop_
_entity_poly.entity_id
_entity_poly.type
_entity_poly.pdbx_seq_one_letter_code
_entity_poly.pdbx_strand_id
1 'polypeptide(L)'
;MLLMPRLVARAKRLAVPPALQSLDLAPRHLSLLSYLLFDGPLTVSDIAERLQVAPSTVSLLVSEMAEKGVLTRREDESDRRRHIIGIAGEHGAAIEQWLAPGASAWRRALEPLTPDERVTFITTLRAYEQAISEPQAG
;
A
#
# COMPACT_ATOMS: atom_id res chain seq x y z
N MET A 1 -10.47 22.98 2.06
CA MET A 1 -11.14 21.67 2.09
C MET A 1 -11.12 20.89 0.76
N LEU A 2 -10.89 21.53 -0.40
CA LEU A 2 -10.82 20.84 -1.71
C LEU A 2 -9.45 20.17 -2.04
N LEU A 3 -8.48 20.24 -1.13
CA LEU A 3 -7.14 19.71 -1.38
C LEU A 3 -7.12 18.17 -1.43
N MET A 4 -7.82 17.51 -0.51
CA MET A 4 -7.83 16.03 -0.43
C MET A 4 -8.37 15.36 -1.70
N PRO A 5 -9.54 15.76 -2.25
CA PRO A 5 -10.01 15.22 -3.53
C PRO A 5 -9.03 15.44 -4.68
N ARG A 6 -8.33 16.58 -4.70
CA ARG A 6 -7.30 16.87 -5.71
C ARG A 6 -6.08 15.96 -5.56
N LEU A 7 -5.62 15.70 -4.33
CA LEU A 7 -4.51 14.79 -4.06
C LEU A 7 -4.86 13.37 -4.52
N VAL A 8 -6.04 12.89 -4.15
CA VAL A 8 -6.52 11.56 -4.56
C VAL A 8 -6.62 11.46 -6.10
N ALA A 9 -7.18 12.48 -6.75
CA ALA A 9 -7.29 12.49 -8.21
C ALA A 9 -5.91 12.50 -8.90
N ARG A 10 -4.91 13.20 -8.35
CA ARG A 10 -3.55 13.20 -8.87
C ARG A 10 -2.86 11.86 -8.64
N ALA A 11 -3.00 11.27 -7.45
CA ALA A 11 -2.44 9.95 -7.15
C ALA A 11 -2.98 8.87 -8.11
N LYS A 12 -4.27 8.90 -8.43
CA LYS A 12 -4.90 7.98 -9.40
C LYS A 12 -4.42 8.16 -10.84
N ARG A 13 -3.80 9.29 -11.17
CA ARG A 13 -3.25 9.57 -12.53
C ARG A 13 -1.79 9.17 -12.68
N LEU A 14 -1.16 8.59 -11.66
CA LEU A 14 0.20 8.09 -11.80
C LEU A 14 0.21 7.01 -12.88
N ALA A 15 1.01 7.25 -13.91
CA ALA A 15 1.11 6.32 -15.02
C ALA A 15 1.70 4.98 -14.56
N VAL A 16 1.03 3.89 -14.94
CA VAL A 16 1.56 2.54 -14.70
C VAL A 16 2.76 2.31 -15.61
N PRO A 17 3.94 1.91 -15.08
CA PRO A 17 5.11 1.60 -15.91
C PRO A 17 4.80 0.58 -17.00
N PRO A 18 5.42 0.67 -18.19
CA PRO A 18 5.18 -0.28 -19.28
C PRO A 18 5.33 -1.74 -18.88
N ALA A 19 6.28 -2.05 -18.01
CA ALA A 19 6.50 -3.41 -17.51
C ALA A 19 5.34 -3.97 -16.69
N LEU A 20 4.45 -3.13 -16.16
CA LEU A 20 3.30 -3.51 -15.35
C LEU A 20 1.96 -3.36 -16.09
N GLN A 21 1.93 -2.73 -17.27
CA GLN A 21 0.69 -2.44 -18.00
C GLN A 21 -0.09 -3.70 -18.36
N SER A 22 0.62 -4.77 -18.76
CA SER A 22 0.01 -6.05 -19.12
C SER A 22 -0.61 -6.79 -17.92
N LEU A 23 -0.30 -6.38 -16.70
CA LEU A 23 -0.76 -7.03 -15.46
C LEU A 23 -2.11 -6.50 -14.98
N ASP A 24 -2.62 -5.45 -15.61
CA ASP A 24 -3.92 -4.83 -15.25
C ASP A 24 -4.06 -4.56 -13.75
N LEU A 25 -3.06 -3.86 -13.19
CA LEU A 25 -3.04 -3.51 -11.77
C LEU A 25 -3.94 -2.30 -11.50
N ALA A 26 -4.83 -2.44 -10.53
CA ALA A 26 -5.75 -1.39 -10.10
C ALA A 26 -5.19 -0.61 -8.90
N PRO A 27 -5.72 0.59 -8.60
CA PRO A 27 -5.33 1.35 -7.42
C PRO A 27 -5.44 0.59 -6.09
N ARG A 28 -6.39 -0.36 -5.97
CA ARG A 28 -6.52 -1.23 -4.79
C ARG A 28 -5.30 -2.11 -4.55
N HIS A 29 -4.58 -2.47 -5.60
CA HIS A 29 -3.35 -3.25 -5.51
C HIS A 29 -2.16 -2.41 -5.05
N LEU A 30 -2.20 -1.10 -5.32
CA LEU A 30 -1.10 -0.18 -5.02
C LEU A 30 -0.80 -0.12 -3.52
N SER A 31 -1.82 -0.07 -2.67
CA SER A 31 -1.65 -0.04 -1.22
C SER A 31 -0.97 -1.31 -0.70
N LEU A 32 -1.41 -2.48 -1.18
CA LEU A 32 -0.79 -3.76 -0.84
C LEU A 32 0.68 -3.79 -1.24
N LEU A 33 0.98 -3.41 -2.48
CA LEU A 33 2.34 -3.38 -3.01
C LEU A 33 3.23 -2.40 -2.25
N SER A 34 2.68 -1.25 -1.85
CA SER A 34 3.41 -0.26 -1.04
C SER A 34 3.86 -0.85 0.30
N TYR A 35 2.97 -1.55 1.01
CA TYR A 35 3.34 -2.20 2.27
C TYR A 35 4.40 -3.27 2.06
N LEU A 36 4.27 -4.12 1.06
CA LEU A 36 5.25 -5.15 0.78
C LEU A 36 6.61 -4.60 0.34
N LEU A 37 6.61 -3.47 -0.38
CA LEU A 37 7.85 -2.82 -0.81
C LEU A 37 8.61 -2.19 0.36
N PHE A 38 7.89 -1.48 1.25
CA PHE A 38 8.52 -0.71 2.33
C PHE A 38 8.74 -1.51 3.61
N ASP A 39 7.83 -2.42 3.95
CA ASP A 39 7.90 -3.22 5.17
C ASP A 39 8.51 -4.61 4.93
N GLY A 40 8.68 -5.00 3.67
CA GLY A 40 9.12 -6.35 3.30
C GLY A 40 7.99 -7.37 3.30
N PRO A 41 8.32 -8.67 3.23
CA PRO A 41 7.32 -9.74 3.22
C PRO A 41 6.46 -9.76 4.49
N LEU A 42 5.14 -9.93 4.32
CA LEU A 42 4.13 -9.90 5.37
C LEU A 42 3.21 -11.11 5.29
N THR A 43 2.59 -11.45 6.41
CA THR A 43 1.49 -12.43 6.43
C THR A 43 0.18 -11.80 5.96
N VAL A 44 -0.80 -12.64 5.58
CA VAL A 44 -2.16 -12.16 5.24
C VAL A 44 -2.77 -11.37 6.40
N SER A 45 -2.59 -11.81 7.65
CA SER A 45 -3.09 -11.09 8.83
C SER A 45 -2.45 -9.72 9.00
N ASP A 46 -1.13 -9.61 8.82
CA ASP A 46 -0.41 -8.34 8.89
C ASP A 46 -0.90 -7.35 7.83
N ILE A 47 -1.12 -7.84 6.61
CA ILE A 47 -1.64 -7.02 5.51
C ILE A 47 -3.07 -6.56 5.80
N ALA A 48 -3.93 -7.46 6.30
CA ALA A 48 -5.31 -7.15 6.63
C ALA A 48 -5.41 -6.06 7.70
N GLU A 49 -4.57 -6.13 8.73
CA GLU A 49 -4.47 -5.12 9.78
C GLU A 49 -4.05 -3.76 9.21
N ARG A 50 -3.00 -3.72 8.36
CA ARG A 50 -2.52 -2.47 7.75
C ARG A 50 -3.52 -1.85 6.80
N LEU A 51 -4.19 -2.65 6.00
CA LEU A 51 -5.21 -2.18 5.04
C LEU A 51 -6.57 -1.91 5.68
N GLN A 52 -6.78 -2.30 6.95
CA GLN A 52 -8.06 -2.18 7.64
C GLN A 52 -9.20 -2.89 6.89
N VAL A 53 -8.92 -4.07 6.37
CA VAL A 53 -9.89 -4.92 5.64
C VAL A 53 -9.91 -6.33 6.21
N ALA A 54 -10.95 -7.10 5.86
CA ALA A 54 -11.05 -8.49 6.29
C ALA A 54 -9.91 -9.35 5.68
N PRO A 55 -9.39 -10.35 6.41
CA PRO A 55 -8.39 -11.29 5.88
C PRO A 55 -8.83 -11.99 4.59
N SER A 56 -10.12 -12.27 4.43
CA SER A 56 -10.69 -12.86 3.19
C SER A 56 -10.52 -11.93 1.99
N THR A 57 -10.66 -10.62 2.18
CA THR A 57 -10.41 -9.62 1.13
C THR A 57 -8.94 -9.62 0.72
N VAL A 58 -8.03 -9.67 1.69
CA VAL A 58 -6.58 -9.77 1.40
C VAL A 58 -6.25 -11.06 0.67
N SER A 59 -6.81 -12.19 1.10
CA SER A 59 -6.59 -13.48 0.43
C SER A 59 -7.01 -13.46 -1.03
N LEU A 60 -8.11 -12.80 -1.35
CA LEU A 60 -8.56 -12.61 -2.73
C LEU A 60 -7.59 -11.76 -3.54
N LEU A 61 -7.19 -10.59 -3.01
CA LEU A 61 -6.22 -9.70 -3.67
C LEU A 61 -4.87 -10.40 -3.90
N VAL A 62 -4.40 -11.14 -2.91
CA VAL A 62 -3.15 -11.91 -3.00
C VAL A 62 -3.26 -12.99 -4.08
N SER A 63 -4.38 -13.71 -4.15
CA SER A 63 -4.60 -14.73 -5.17
C SER A 63 -4.60 -14.13 -6.58
N GLU A 64 -5.33 -13.04 -6.79
CA GLU A 64 -5.34 -12.32 -8.07
C GLU A 64 -3.93 -11.91 -8.52
N MET A 65 -3.14 -11.37 -7.60
CA MET A 65 -1.80 -10.87 -7.92
C MET A 65 -0.77 -11.99 -8.04
N ALA A 66 -0.94 -13.08 -7.31
CA ALA A 66 -0.10 -14.27 -7.45
C ALA A 66 -0.33 -14.96 -8.79
N GLU A 67 -1.58 -15.05 -9.26
CA GLU A 67 -1.92 -15.57 -10.61
C GLU A 67 -1.29 -14.72 -11.71
N LYS A 68 -1.17 -13.41 -11.50
CA LYS A 68 -0.48 -12.48 -12.42
C LYS A 68 1.05 -12.55 -12.30
N GLY A 69 1.61 -13.34 -11.40
CA GLY A 69 3.04 -13.46 -11.17
C GLY A 69 3.67 -12.26 -10.45
N VAL A 70 2.87 -11.37 -9.86
CA VAL A 70 3.36 -10.16 -9.16
C VAL A 70 3.78 -10.46 -7.74
N LEU A 71 3.06 -11.37 -7.08
CA LEU A 71 3.34 -11.78 -5.70
C LEU A 71 3.83 -13.22 -5.62
N THR A 72 4.65 -13.47 -4.61
CA THR A 72 5.01 -14.81 -4.16
C THR A 72 4.27 -15.15 -2.88
N ARG A 73 3.99 -16.43 -2.70
CA ARG A 73 3.40 -16.98 -1.48
C ARG A 73 4.25 -18.15 -1.03
N ARG A 74 4.76 -18.10 0.18
CA ARG A 74 5.52 -19.19 0.79
C ARG A 74 5.01 -19.50 2.19
N GLU A 75 5.17 -20.75 2.63
CA GLU A 75 4.87 -21.13 4.00
C GLU A 75 5.86 -20.48 4.97
N ASP A 76 5.35 -20.11 6.14
CA ASP A 76 6.21 -19.64 7.24
C ASP A 76 6.92 -20.86 7.86
N GLU A 77 8.23 -20.79 7.97
CA GLU A 77 9.04 -21.85 8.58
C GLU A 77 8.68 -22.11 10.05
N SER A 78 8.21 -21.06 10.75
CA SER A 78 7.82 -21.15 12.17
C SER A 78 6.38 -21.66 12.38
N ASP A 79 5.47 -21.43 11.43
CA ASP A 79 4.09 -21.91 11.47
C ASP A 79 3.57 -22.16 10.04
N ARG A 80 3.51 -23.43 9.62
CA ARG A 80 3.08 -23.84 8.28
C ARG A 80 1.63 -23.48 7.92
N ARG A 81 0.81 -23.09 8.91
CA ARG A 81 -0.54 -22.58 8.66
C ARG A 81 -0.56 -21.14 8.19
N ARG A 82 0.56 -20.44 8.31
CA ARG A 82 0.74 -19.06 7.89
C ARG A 82 1.47 -19.01 6.55
N HIS A 83 1.04 -18.10 5.70
CA HIS A 83 1.73 -17.80 4.45
C HIS A 83 2.33 -16.41 4.51
N ILE A 84 3.57 -16.32 4.03
CA ILE A 84 4.30 -15.06 3.87
C ILE A 84 4.19 -14.62 2.42
N ILE A 85 3.71 -13.41 2.25
CA ILE A 85 3.48 -12.78 0.96
C ILE A 85 4.64 -11.81 0.67
N GLY A 86 5.20 -11.90 -0.52
CA GLY A 86 6.26 -11.02 -0.98
C GLY A 86 6.05 -10.60 -2.42
N ILE A 87 6.80 -9.61 -2.87
CA ILE A 87 6.83 -9.20 -4.27
C ILE A 87 7.73 -10.16 -5.04
N ALA A 88 7.27 -10.64 -6.19
CA ALA A 88 8.10 -11.45 -7.09
C ALA A 88 9.29 -10.63 -7.58
N GLY A 89 10.52 -11.22 -7.51
CA GLY A 89 11.76 -10.50 -7.76
C GLY A 89 11.83 -9.81 -9.13
N GLU A 90 11.22 -10.40 -10.15
CA GLU A 90 11.16 -9.84 -11.51
C GLU A 90 10.34 -8.55 -11.63
N HIS A 91 9.41 -8.30 -10.71
CA HIS A 91 8.54 -7.11 -10.73
C HIS A 91 8.95 -6.03 -9.72
N GLY A 92 9.86 -6.33 -8.81
CA GLY A 92 10.24 -5.43 -7.73
C GLY A 92 10.69 -4.06 -8.21
N ALA A 93 11.59 -4.02 -9.19
CA ALA A 93 12.10 -2.76 -9.74
C ALA A 93 11.01 -1.91 -10.43
N ALA A 94 10.09 -2.54 -11.17
CA ALA A 94 9.00 -1.84 -11.85
C ALA A 94 7.97 -1.29 -10.83
N ILE A 95 7.70 -2.02 -9.77
CA ILE A 95 6.82 -1.58 -8.68
C ILE A 95 7.45 -0.40 -7.92
N GLU A 96 8.73 -0.48 -7.62
CA GLU A 96 9.48 0.63 -7.00
C GLU A 96 9.42 1.88 -7.88
N GLN A 97 9.64 1.75 -9.18
CA GLN A 97 9.53 2.84 -10.14
C GLN A 97 8.12 3.45 -10.15
N TRP A 98 7.09 2.64 -10.05
CA TRP A 98 5.70 3.11 -10.01
C TRP A 98 5.40 3.91 -8.75
N LEU A 99 5.93 3.47 -7.59
CA LEU A 99 5.70 4.08 -6.28
C LEU A 99 6.63 5.26 -5.99
N ALA A 100 7.80 5.31 -6.63
CA ALA A 100 8.84 6.32 -6.37
C ALA A 100 8.37 7.78 -6.49
N PRO A 101 7.54 8.18 -7.46
CA PRO A 101 7.08 9.58 -7.55
C PRO A 101 6.29 10.02 -6.32
N GLY A 102 5.43 9.17 -5.78
CA GLY A 102 4.68 9.45 -4.56
C GLY A 102 5.59 9.55 -3.33
N ALA A 103 6.50 8.61 -3.17
CA ALA A 103 7.47 8.60 -2.07
C ALA A 103 8.39 9.84 -2.13
N SER A 104 8.86 10.20 -3.32
CA SER A 104 9.69 11.39 -3.54
C SER A 104 8.92 12.69 -3.24
N ALA A 105 7.65 12.77 -3.64
CA ALA A 105 6.81 13.92 -3.34
C ALA A 105 6.63 14.12 -1.83
N TRP A 106 6.36 13.03 -1.10
CA TRP A 106 6.26 13.07 0.37
C TRP A 106 7.57 13.48 1.03
N ARG A 107 8.69 12.93 0.59
CA ARG A 107 10.01 13.30 1.12
C ARG A 107 10.26 14.80 0.99
N ARG A 108 10.02 15.37 -0.19
CA ARG A 108 10.19 16.80 -0.45
C ARG A 108 9.22 17.66 0.37
N ALA A 109 7.96 17.23 0.49
CA ALA A 109 6.95 17.95 1.24
C ALA A 109 7.26 18.01 2.75
N LEU A 110 7.84 16.93 3.29
CA LEU A 110 8.18 16.82 4.70
C LEU A 110 9.58 17.35 5.05
N GLU A 111 10.42 17.61 4.05
CA GLU A 111 11.80 18.07 4.26
C GLU A 111 11.89 19.34 5.11
N PRO A 112 11.05 20.39 4.91
CA PRO A 112 11.11 21.61 5.71
C PRO A 112 10.65 21.44 7.16
N LEU A 113 9.97 20.34 7.48
CA LEU A 113 9.40 20.11 8.81
C LEU A 113 10.44 19.56 9.79
N THR A 114 10.40 20.06 11.01
CA THR A 114 11.15 19.47 12.13
C THR A 114 10.63 18.05 12.47
N PRO A 115 11.41 17.23 13.19
CA PRO A 115 10.91 15.91 13.62
C PRO A 115 9.59 15.98 14.37
N ASP A 116 9.39 16.94 15.27
CA ASP A 116 8.14 17.10 16.05
C ASP A 116 6.97 17.52 15.15
N GLU A 117 7.20 18.41 14.19
CA GLU A 117 6.17 18.79 13.20
C GLU A 117 5.76 17.62 12.33
N ARG A 118 6.69 16.73 11.93
CA ARG A 118 6.37 15.50 11.20
C ARG A 118 5.52 14.55 12.02
N VAL A 119 5.84 14.38 13.31
CA VAL A 119 5.02 13.58 14.24
C VAL A 119 3.63 14.16 14.34
N THR A 120 3.50 15.47 14.54
CA THR A 120 2.21 16.17 14.62
C THR A 120 1.39 15.97 13.33
N PHE A 121 2.02 16.12 12.17
CA PHE A 121 1.38 15.91 10.87
C PHE A 121 0.81 14.50 10.72
N ILE A 122 1.61 13.47 11.01
CA ILE A 122 1.18 12.06 10.91
C ILE A 122 0.07 11.75 11.92
N THR A 123 0.20 12.25 13.15
CA THR A 123 -0.82 12.06 14.18
C THR A 123 -2.15 12.70 13.77
N THR A 124 -2.10 13.89 13.17
CA THR A 124 -3.29 14.58 12.67
C THR A 124 -3.96 13.82 11.53
N LEU A 125 -3.18 13.27 10.58
CA LEU A 125 -3.73 12.45 9.50
C LEU A 125 -4.38 11.17 10.03
N ARG A 126 -3.78 10.51 11.02
CA ARG A 126 -4.36 9.33 11.67
C ARG A 126 -5.66 9.65 12.40
N ALA A 127 -5.71 10.78 13.11
CA ALA A 127 -6.94 11.24 13.77
C ALA A 127 -8.05 11.52 12.76
N TYR A 128 -7.70 12.11 11.61
CA TYR A 128 -8.66 12.32 10.52
C TYR A 128 -9.16 10.99 9.93
N GLU A 129 -8.27 10.06 9.65
CA GLU A 129 -8.62 8.72 9.17
C GLU A 129 -9.57 8.00 10.13
N GLN A 130 -9.27 8.04 11.43
CA GLN A 130 -10.12 7.46 12.46
C GLN A 130 -11.51 8.11 12.48
N ALA A 131 -11.56 9.44 12.45
CA ALA A 131 -12.83 10.17 12.50
C ALA A 131 -13.75 9.89 11.29
N ILE A 132 -13.20 9.69 10.09
CA ILE A 132 -14.01 9.33 8.92
C ILE A 132 -14.41 7.85 8.90
N SER A 133 -13.73 7.01 9.67
CA SER A 133 -14.03 5.57 9.77
C SER A 133 -15.08 5.26 10.83
N GLU A 134 -15.36 6.20 11.74
CA GLU A 134 -16.40 6.05 12.76
C GLU A 134 -17.78 6.15 12.09
N PRO A 135 -18.74 5.24 12.42
CA PRO A 135 -20.10 5.37 11.96
C PRO A 135 -20.66 6.71 12.41
N GLN A 136 -21.12 7.53 11.49
CA GLN A 136 -21.80 8.77 11.85
C GLN A 136 -23.05 8.38 12.63
N ALA A 137 -23.09 8.70 13.91
CA ALA A 137 -24.30 8.60 14.72
C ALA A 137 -25.33 9.53 14.11
N GLY A 138 -26.34 8.91 13.43
CA GLY A 138 -27.45 9.60 12.79
C GLY A 138 -28.42 10.19 13.80
#